data_a57ffbc07c8625a44aba3f0a3a4c7798
#
_entry.id   a57ffbc07c8625a44aba3f0a3a4c7798
#
_cell.length_a   1.000
_cell.length_b   1.000
_cell.length_c   1.000
_cell.angle_alpha   90.00
_cell.angle_beta   90.00
_cell.angle_gamma   90.00
#
_symmetry.space_group_name_H-M   'P 1'
#
loop_
_entity.id
_entity.type
_entity.pdbx_description
1 polymer ?
#
loop_
_entity_poly.entity_id
_entity_poly.type
_entity_poly.pdbx_seq_one_letter_code
_entity_poly.pdbx_strand_id
1 'polypeptide(L)'
;MDATTLIESFRVDGKVAVVTGAGSGIARASAQALAGAGATVVCADIHEDTARATAEAIIADGGVAEGVALDVSNKSEVDSLARHVAAEHGGLHVWCNIAGIMLGGPFLEESEEDLDTIMAVNLKGVFFGCQAAGRVMVGQPEGGSIINCSSAAADTPSANIVSYAICKAAVNQMTKTLAVEVGKKHVRVNAVAPGFVITGMTTGHFNLPDGSPDEAMENSLVSAMAKGAPLRSVGEPEDIAGAVLYLASDASRFMTGQVIRPNGGVAMI
;
A
#
# COMPACT_ATOMS: atom_id res chain seq x y z
N MET A 1 4.89 -19.60 -23.56
CA MET A 1 4.50 -19.79 -22.14
C MET A 1 3.20 -20.56 -22.18
N ASP A 2 3.12 -21.71 -21.57
CA ASP A 2 1.85 -22.44 -21.45
C ASP A 2 0.99 -21.88 -20.30
N ALA A 3 -0.26 -22.36 -20.16
CA ALA A 3 -1.19 -21.83 -19.17
C ALA A 3 -0.72 -22.08 -17.72
N THR A 4 -0.06 -23.20 -17.45
CA THR A 4 0.48 -23.55 -16.13
C THR A 4 1.58 -22.54 -15.75
N THR A 5 2.52 -22.29 -16.63
CA THR A 5 3.60 -21.30 -16.44
C THR A 5 3.04 -19.90 -16.21
N LEU A 6 1.93 -19.52 -16.85
CA LEU A 6 1.30 -18.22 -16.61
C LEU A 6 0.71 -18.12 -15.20
N ILE A 7 0.01 -19.15 -14.72
CA ILE A 7 -0.55 -19.19 -13.36
C ILE A 7 0.59 -19.15 -12.32
N GLU A 8 1.64 -19.94 -12.54
CA GLU A 8 2.82 -19.97 -11.67
C GLU A 8 3.52 -18.60 -11.59
N SER A 9 3.43 -17.78 -12.65
CA SER A 9 4.05 -16.45 -12.65
C SER A 9 3.46 -15.46 -11.63
N PHE A 10 2.29 -15.78 -11.05
CA PHE A 10 1.73 -15.02 -9.92
C PHE A 10 2.34 -15.40 -8.57
N ARG A 11 3.06 -16.51 -8.48
CA ARG A 11 3.76 -16.87 -7.26
C ARG A 11 4.98 -15.99 -7.03
N VAL A 12 5.30 -15.83 -5.76
CA VAL A 12 6.45 -15.02 -5.29
C VAL A 12 7.34 -15.85 -4.35
N ASP A 13 7.45 -17.15 -4.62
CA ASP A 13 8.27 -18.08 -3.84
C ASP A 13 9.71 -17.59 -3.75
N GLY A 14 10.26 -17.65 -2.54
CA GLY A 14 11.63 -17.21 -2.24
C GLY A 14 11.85 -15.70 -2.34
N LYS A 15 10.83 -14.89 -2.61
CA LYS A 15 10.92 -13.43 -2.54
C LYS A 15 10.77 -12.96 -1.09
N VAL A 16 11.44 -11.86 -0.78
CA VAL A 16 11.33 -11.16 0.50
C VAL A 16 10.58 -9.86 0.27
N ALA A 17 9.49 -9.67 1.00
CA ALA A 17 8.61 -8.53 0.86
C ALA A 17 8.51 -7.72 2.16
N VAL A 18 8.60 -6.40 2.08
CA VAL A 18 8.24 -5.48 3.17
C VAL A 18 6.90 -4.83 2.82
N VAL A 19 5.98 -4.82 3.77
CA VAL A 19 4.68 -4.15 3.65
C VAL A 19 4.53 -3.16 4.79
N THR A 20 4.46 -1.86 4.47
CA THR A 20 4.28 -0.79 5.46
C THR A 20 2.79 -0.57 5.74
N GLY A 21 2.43 -0.29 7.00
CA GLY A 21 1.04 -0.18 7.46
C GLY A 21 0.35 -1.53 7.62
N ALA A 22 1.14 -2.62 7.73
CA ALA A 22 0.65 -4.00 7.70
C ALA A 22 -0.20 -4.41 8.91
N GLY A 23 -0.36 -3.55 9.89
CA GLY A 23 -1.21 -3.79 11.06
C GLY A 23 -2.71 -3.87 10.73
N SER A 24 -3.20 -3.33 9.58
CA SER A 24 -4.63 -3.31 9.27
C SER A 24 -4.94 -3.16 7.77
N GLY A 25 -6.21 -3.32 7.41
CA GLY A 25 -6.80 -2.94 6.12
C GLY A 25 -6.08 -3.51 4.90
N ILE A 26 -5.90 -2.69 3.89
CA ILE A 26 -5.29 -3.05 2.60
C ILE A 26 -3.87 -3.64 2.79
N ALA A 27 -3.08 -3.07 3.70
CA ALA A 27 -1.71 -3.51 3.91
C ALA A 27 -1.65 -4.90 4.56
N ARG A 28 -2.52 -5.17 5.56
CA ARG A 28 -2.66 -6.51 6.15
C ARG A 28 -3.05 -7.54 5.10
N ALA A 29 -4.10 -7.28 4.31
CA ALA A 29 -4.54 -8.18 3.26
C ALA A 29 -3.45 -8.39 2.19
N SER A 30 -2.69 -7.34 1.84
CA SER A 30 -1.56 -7.45 0.91
C SER A 30 -0.43 -8.32 1.47
N ALA A 31 -0.10 -8.18 2.77
CA ALA A 31 0.90 -9.01 3.44
C ALA A 31 0.48 -10.49 3.42
N GLN A 32 -0.78 -10.78 3.76
CA GLN A 32 -1.34 -12.14 3.73
C GLN A 32 -1.34 -12.73 2.31
N ALA A 33 -1.72 -11.95 1.30
CA ALA A 33 -1.72 -12.40 -0.09
C ALA A 33 -0.30 -12.72 -0.60
N LEU A 34 0.70 -11.88 -0.27
CA LEU A 34 2.10 -12.13 -0.62
C LEU A 34 2.65 -13.38 0.06
N ALA A 35 2.37 -13.56 1.34
CA ALA A 35 2.79 -14.75 2.10
C ALA A 35 2.12 -16.02 1.56
N GLY A 36 0.81 -16.00 1.28
CA GLY A 36 0.08 -17.10 0.66
C GLY A 36 0.57 -17.46 -0.74
N ALA A 37 1.18 -16.50 -1.44
CA ALA A 37 1.84 -16.74 -2.73
C ALA A 37 3.32 -17.18 -2.61
N GLY A 38 3.86 -17.35 -1.38
CA GLY A 38 5.18 -17.94 -1.11
C GLY A 38 6.28 -16.96 -0.70
N ALA A 39 5.97 -15.68 -0.47
CA ALA A 39 6.95 -14.72 0.02
C ALA A 39 7.24 -14.89 1.52
N THR A 40 8.46 -14.53 1.93
CA THR A 40 8.75 -14.14 3.31
C THR A 40 8.35 -12.68 3.48
N VAL A 41 7.48 -12.36 4.45
CA VAL A 41 6.90 -11.03 4.59
C VAL A 41 7.30 -10.36 5.90
N VAL A 42 7.87 -9.17 5.80
CA VAL A 42 8.09 -8.28 6.94
C VAL A 42 6.90 -7.33 7.02
N CYS A 43 6.04 -7.55 8.01
CA CYS A 43 4.89 -6.71 8.35
C CYS A 43 5.39 -5.52 9.18
N ALA A 44 5.42 -4.33 8.61
CA ALA A 44 5.89 -3.12 9.28
C ALA A 44 4.72 -2.18 9.59
N ASP A 45 4.60 -1.71 10.82
CA ASP A 45 3.57 -0.75 11.25
C ASP A 45 4.10 0.14 12.36
N ILE A 46 3.53 1.32 12.54
CA ILE A 46 3.86 2.19 13.68
C ILE A 46 3.46 1.54 15.00
N HIS A 47 2.43 0.71 14.98
CA HIS A 47 1.98 -0.13 16.09
C HIS A 47 2.53 -1.55 15.94
N GLU A 48 3.61 -1.86 16.66
CA GLU A 48 4.31 -3.14 16.58
C GLU A 48 3.41 -4.34 16.92
N ASP A 49 2.52 -4.20 17.87
CA ASP A 49 1.56 -5.22 18.28
C ASP A 49 0.61 -5.63 17.13
N THR A 50 0.11 -4.67 16.35
CA THR A 50 -0.76 -4.96 15.19
C THR A 50 0.02 -5.57 14.03
N ALA A 51 1.27 -5.14 13.81
CA ALA A 51 2.17 -5.76 12.84
C ALA A 51 2.49 -7.22 13.20
N ARG A 52 2.78 -7.49 14.46
CA ARG A 52 3.01 -8.85 15.01
C ARG A 52 1.77 -9.73 14.88
N ALA A 53 0.59 -9.20 15.20
CA ALA A 53 -0.66 -9.95 15.07
C ALA A 53 -0.91 -10.36 13.60
N THR A 54 -0.56 -9.50 12.63
CA THR A 54 -0.63 -9.87 11.21
C THR A 54 0.38 -10.96 10.86
N ALA A 55 1.61 -10.87 11.34
CA ALA A 55 2.63 -11.88 11.10
C ALA A 55 2.25 -13.24 11.73
N GLU A 56 1.73 -13.24 12.95
CA GLU A 56 1.23 -14.44 13.62
C GLU A 56 0.09 -15.13 12.85
N ALA A 57 -0.84 -14.34 12.30
CA ALA A 57 -1.90 -14.87 11.46
C ALA A 57 -1.33 -15.51 10.17
N ILE A 58 -0.35 -14.89 9.52
CA ILE A 58 0.33 -15.45 8.36
C ILE A 58 1.04 -16.78 8.72
N ILE A 59 1.72 -16.84 9.86
CA ILE A 59 2.42 -18.04 10.33
C ILE A 59 1.41 -19.16 10.65
N ALA A 60 0.28 -18.83 11.26
CA ALA A 60 -0.79 -19.78 11.54
C ALA A 60 -1.37 -20.41 10.27
N ASP A 61 -1.41 -19.65 9.16
CA ASP A 61 -1.83 -20.12 7.85
C ASP A 61 -0.70 -20.83 7.07
N GLY A 62 0.47 -21.06 7.68
CA GLY A 62 1.61 -21.79 7.11
C GLY A 62 2.56 -20.93 6.28
N GLY A 63 2.42 -19.62 6.29
CA GLY A 63 3.35 -18.66 5.65
C GLY A 63 4.56 -18.34 6.53
N VAL A 64 5.44 -17.48 6.01
CA VAL A 64 6.62 -16.97 6.73
C VAL A 64 6.52 -15.46 6.87
N ALA A 65 6.48 -14.97 8.10
CA ALA A 65 6.41 -13.53 8.34
C ALA A 65 7.03 -13.12 9.68
N GLU A 66 7.39 -11.85 9.80
CA GLU A 66 7.73 -11.18 11.04
C GLU A 66 7.05 -9.82 11.15
N GLY A 67 6.77 -9.37 12.37
CA GLY A 67 6.17 -8.07 12.65
C GLY A 67 7.17 -7.12 13.29
N VAL A 68 7.30 -5.90 12.78
CA VAL A 68 8.25 -4.90 13.26
C VAL A 68 7.61 -3.52 13.40
N ALA A 69 8.10 -2.73 14.36
CA ALA A 69 7.75 -1.31 14.46
C ALA A 69 8.41 -0.51 13.34
N LEU A 70 7.68 0.42 12.73
CA LEU A 70 8.21 1.35 11.74
C LEU A 70 7.38 2.62 11.68
N ASP A 71 7.97 3.75 11.99
CA ASP A 71 7.44 5.05 11.59
C ASP A 71 7.96 5.40 10.19
N VAL A 72 7.08 5.36 9.20
CA VAL A 72 7.44 5.68 7.80
C VAL A 72 7.86 7.14 7.61
N SER A 73 7.48 8.05 8.50
CA SER A 73 7.90 9.45 8.47
C SER A 73 9.35 9.63 8.93
N ASN A 74 9.91 8.63 9.62
CA ASN A 74 11.31 8.62 10.07
C ASN A 74 12.21 7.96 9.03
N LYS A 75 12.89 8.78 8.25
CA LYS A 75 13.80 8.32 7.19
C LYS A 75 14.86 7.32 7.68
N SER A 76 15.40 7.52 8.88
CA SER A 76 16.46 6.67 9.43
C SER A 76 15.96 5.26 9.71
N GLU A 77 14.75 5.13 10.24
CA GLU A 77 14.10 3.84 10.48
C GLU A 77 13.84 3.11 9.18
N VAL A 78 13.26 3.80 8.17
CA VAL A 78 13.00 3.23 6.84
C VAL A 78 14.28 2.75 6.16
N ASP A 79 15.34 3.58 6.16
CA ASP A 79 16.65 3.20 5.60
C ASP A 79 17.28 2.01 6.36
N SER A 80 17.12 1.94 7.68
CA SER A 80 17.61 0.84 8.51
C SER A 80 16.87 -0.46 8.24
N LEU A 81 15.55 -0.41 8.17
CA LEU A 81 14.72 -1.59 7.90
C LEU A 81 15.06 -2.21 6.54
N ALA A 82 15.15 -1.40 5.48
CA ALA A 82 15.46 -1.91 4.14
C ALA A 82 16.83 -2.64 4.10
N ARG A 83 17.86 -2.08 4.76
CA ARG A 83 19.18 -2.72 4.85
C ARG A 83 19.17 -3.97 5.71
N HIS A 84 18.48 -3.93 6.85
CA HIS A 84 18.37 -5.07 7.76
C HIS A 84 17.70 -6.25 7.08
N VAL A 85 16.56 -6.03 6.44
CA VAL A 85 15.81 -7.08 5.73
C VAL A 85 16.66 -7.71 4.62
N ALA A 86 17.36 -6.89 3.83
CA ALA A 86 18.23 -7.40 2.78
C ALA A 86 19.40 -8.24 3.30
N ALA A 87 19.98 -7.87 4.44
CA ALA A 87 21.07 -8.59 5.07
C ALA A 87 20.62 -9.91 5.73
N GLU A 88 19.50 -9.87 6.43
CA GLU A 88 18.97 -11.02 7.19
C GLU A 88 18.40 -12.11 6.28
N HIS A 89 17.64 -11.70 5.25
CA HIS A 89 16.94 -12.63 4.36
C HIS A 89 17.63 -12.85 3.01
N GLY A 90 18.82 -12.27 2.81
CA GLY A 90 19.60 -12.44 1.58
C GLY A 90 19.12 -11.63 0.38
N GLY A 91 18.18 -10.71 0.57
CA GLY A 91 17.67 -9.81 -0.47
C GLY A 91 16.39 -9.08 -0.05
N LEU A 92 16.02 -8.07 -0.83
CA LEU A 92 14.75 -7.34 -0.71
C LEU A 92 14.13 -7.25 -2.11
N HIS A 93 13.06 -8.01 -2.35
CA HIS A 93 12.51 -8.20 -3.68
C HIS A 93 11.23 -7.41 -3.92
N VAL A 94 10.44 -7.16 -2.87
CA VAL A 94 9.18 -6.41 -2.93
C VAL A 94 9.14 -5.40 -1.80
N TRP A 95 8.77 -4.15 -2.12
CA TRP A 95 8.51 -3.12 -1.12
C TRP A 95 7.17 -2.46 -1.39
N CYS A 96 6.24 -2.59 -0.45
CA CYS A 96 4.89 -2.03 -0.54
C CYS A 96 4.76 -0.81 0.38
N ASN A 97 4.71 0.38 -0.20
CA ASN A 97 4.40 1.62 0.49
C ASN A 97 2.88 1.77 0.61
N ILE A 98 2.26 1.16 1.63
CA ILE A 98 0.81 1.19 1.84
C ILE A 98 0.43 2.01 3.07
N ALA A 99 1.33 2.15 4.04
CA ALA A 99 1.10 3.02 5.20
C ALA A 99 0.57 4.40 4.78
N GLY A 100 -0.44 4.87 5.47
CA GLY A 100 -1.05 6.17 5.20
C GLY A 100 -2.09 6.54 6.23
N ILE A 101 -2.38 7.82 6.31
CA ILE A 101 -3.42 8.40 7.16
C ILE A 101 -4.37 9.25 6.32
N MET A 102 -5.57 9.47 6.82
CA MET A 102 -6.51 10.42 6.26
C MET A 102 -6.87 11.43 7.34
N LEU A 103 -6.51 12.67 7.10
CA LEU A 103 -7.01 13.83 7.80
C LEU A 103 -7.90 14.58 6.82
N GLY A 104 -8.99 15.13 7.28
CA GLY A 104 -9.94 15.78 6.41
C GLY A 104 -10.67 16.92 7.12
N GLY A 105 -11.05 17.92 6.34
CA GLY A 105 -11.77 19.10 6.78
C GLY A 105 -11.90 20.11 5.65
N PRO A 106 -12.68 21.18 5.83
CA PRO A 106 -12.80 22.25 4.85
C PRO A 106 -11.42 22.85 4.56
N PHE A 107 -11.03 22.95 3.29
CA PHE A 107 -9.69 23.43 2.88
C PHE A 107 -9.31 24.78 3.49
N LEU A 108 -10.27 25.69 3.63
CA LEU A 108 -9.99 27.03 4.20
C LEU A 108 -9.74 27.01 5.71
N GLU A 109 -9.99 25.89 6.38
CA GLU A 109 -9.83 25.69 7.82
C GLU A 109 -8.73 24.67 8.15
N GLU A 110 -8.12 24.05 7.13
CA GLU A 110 -7.05 23.07 7.31
C GLU A 110 -5.83 23.71 7.97
N SER A 111 -5.34 23.11 9.05
CA SER A 111 -4.19 23.63 9.78
C SER A 111 -2.86 23.28 9.09
N GLU A 112 -1.81 24.06 9.34
CA GLU A 112 -0.44 23.74 8.91
C GLU A 112 0.03 22.42 9.54
N GLU A 113 -0.36 22.13 10.77
CA GLU A 113 -0.02 20.91 11.50
C GLU A 113 -0.62 19.67 10.83
N ASP A 114 -1.89 19.74 10.41
CA ASP A 114 -2.56 18.64 9.67
C ASP A 114 -1.89 18.42 8.32
N LEU A 115 -1.60 19.50 7.59
CA LEU A 115 -0.90 19.43 6.31
C LEU A 115 0.48 18.78 6.47
N ASP A 116 1.28 19.22 7.45
CA ASP A 116 2.61 18.67 7.70
C ASP A 116 2.54 17.20 8.10
N THR A 117 1.59 16.82 8.93
CA THR A 117 1.37 15.45 9.38
C THR A 117 1.00 14.53 8.22
N ILE A 118 0.04 14.93 7.40
CA ILE A 118 -0.39 14.10 6.26
C ILE A 118 0.71 14.00 5.20
N MET A 119 1.46 15.07 4.96
CA MET A 119 2.60 15.06 4.05
C MET A 119 3.76 14.21 4.57
N ALA A 120 4.02 14.22 5.88
CA ALA A 120 5.08 13.41 6.48
C ALA A 120 4.84 11.92 6.26
N VAL A 121 3.62 11.44 6.44
CA VAL A 121 3.27 10.03 6.28
C VAL A 121 3.02 9.68 4.81
N ASN A 122 2.07 10.37 4.14
CA ASN A 122 1.54 9.93 2.84
C ASN A 122 2.44 10.28 1.65
N LEU A 123 3.35 11.24 1.81
CA LEU A 123 4.26 11.64 0.73
C LEU A 123 5.71 11.34 1.07
N LYS A 124 6.24 11.91 2.17
CA LYS A 124 7.64 11.69 2.56
C LYS A 124 7.89 10.22 2.93
N GLY A 125 6.96 9.57 3.64
CA GLY A 125 7.07 8.14 3.96
C GLY A 125 7.19 7.27 2.71
N VAL A 126 6.35 7.51 1.70
CA VAL A 126 6.43 6.81 0.40
C VAL A 126 7.75 7.12 -0.31
N PHE A 127 8.18 8.39 -0.27
CA PHE A 127 9.47 8.81 -0.86
C PHE A 127 10.64 8.09 -0.19
N PHE A 128 10.67 8.01 1.15
CA PHE A 128 11.73 7.34 1.90
C PHE A 128 11.75 5.84 1.62
N GLY A 129 10.57 5.18 1.59
CA GLY A 129 10.45 3.78 1.24
C GLY A 129 10.95 3.49 -0.18
N CYS A 130 10.53 4.29 -1.17
CA CYS A 130 11.01 4.20 -2.54
C CYS A 130 12.54 4.35 -2.62
N GLN A 131 13.10 5.30 -1.87
CA GLN A 131 14.54 5.56 -1.87
C GLN A 131 15.32 4.44 -1.17
N ALA A 132 14.84 3.95 -0.04
CA ALA A 132 15.51 2.90 0.73
C ALA A 132 15.49 1.56 -0.03
N ALA A 133 14.31 1.13 -0.48
CA ALA A 133 14.16 -0.09 -1.26
C ALA A 133 14.91 0.01 -2.61
N GLY A 134 14.78 1.15 -3.31
CA GLY A 134 15.45 1.36 -4.58
C GLY A 134 16.98 1.23 -4.47
N ARG A 135 17.60 1.78 -3.41
CA ARG A 135 19.06 1.65 -3.17
C ARG A 135 19.49 0.20 -2.99
N VAL A 136 18.70 -0.60 -2.30
CA VAL A 136 18.97 -2.04 -2.13
C VAL A 136 18.80 -2.76 -3.46
N MET A 137 17.64 -2.61 -4.09
CA MET A 137 17.23 -3.36 -5.28
C MET A 137 18.13 -3.09 -6.51
N VAL A 138 18.61 -1.86 -6.71
CA VAL A 138 19.52 -1.56 -7.84
C VAL A 138 20.89 -2.23 -7.70
N GLY A 139 21.25 -2.69 -6.50
CA GLY A 139 22.47 -3.46 -6.22
C GLY A 139 22.29 -4.98 -6.36
N GLN A 140 21.05 -5.46 -6.53
CA GLN A 140 20.72 -6.88 -6.68
C GLN A 140 20.67 -7.28 -8.16
N PRO A 141 21.14 -8.51 -8.53
CA PRO A 141 21.05 -8.98 -9.91
C PRO A 141 19.62 -9.06 -10.46
N GLU A 142 18.66 -9.45 -9.60
CA GLU A 142 17.25 -9.66 -9.95
C GLU A 142 16.45 -8.36 -9.95
N GLY A 143 17.02 -7.26 -9.42
CA GLY A 143 16.28 -6.01 -9.21
C GLY A 143 15.20 -6.15 -8.14
N GLY A 144 13.96 -5.74 -8.44
CA GLY A 144 12.84 -5.82 -7.48
C GLY A 144 11.58 -5.13 -7.96
N SER A 145 10.57 -5.10 -7.09
CA SER A 145 9.29 -4.42 -7.35
C SER A 145 8.92 -3.49 -6.19
N ILE A 146 8.76 -2.21 -6.48
CA ILE A 146 8.25 -1.19 -5.55
C ILE A 146 6.80 -0.92 -5.92
N ILE A 147 5.91 -1.03 -4.94
CA ILE A 147 4.47 -0.84 -5.12
C ILE A 147 4.00 0.26 -4.18
N ASN A 148 3.50 1.35 -4.75
CA ASN A 148 3.02 2.50 -4.00
C ASN A 148 1.50 2.48 -3.90
N CYS A 149 0.96 2.87 -2.75
CA CYS A 149 -0.48 3.06 -2.59
C CYS A 149 -0.85 4.52 -2.84
N SER A 150 -1.46 4.76 -4.00
CA SER A 150 -2.13 6.00 -4.36
C SER A 150 -3.60 5.98 -3.91
N SER A 151 -4.49 6.63 -4.65
CA SER A 151 -5.93 6.64 -4.40
C SER A 151 -6.67 7.15 -5.64
N ALA A 152 -7.94 6.80 -5.81
CA ALA A 152 -8.83 7.45 -6.77
C ALA A 152 -8.93 8.97 -6.53
N ALA A 153 -8.71 9.43 -5.30
CA ALA A 153 -8.64 10.86 -4.95
C ALA A 153 -7.50 11.62 -5.63
N ALA A 154 -6.49 10.92 -6.18
CA ALA A 154 -5.46 11.54 -7.01
C ALA A 154 -5.96 11.97 -8.38
N ASP A 155 -7.05 11.38 -8.84
CA ASP A 155 -7.59 11.53 -10.19
C ASP A 155 -8.96 12.22 -10.19
N THR A 156 -9.75 12.06 -9.11
CA THR A 156 -11.10 12.62 -8.97
C THR A 156 -11.20 13.56 -7.77
N PRO A 157 -11.79 14.76 -7.94
CA PRO A 157 -11.92 15.69 -6.83
C PRO A 157 -12.95 15.20 -5.80
N SER A 158 -12.60 15.38 -4.53
CA SER A 158 -13.50 15.17 -3.40
C SER A 158 -13.33 16.31 -2.40
N ALA A 159 -14.42 16.78 -1.82
CA ALA A 159 -14.35 17.81 -0.79
C ALA A 159 -13.67 17.28 0.48
N ASN A 160 -13.08 18.17 1.24
CA ASN A 160 -12.52 17.94 2.58
C ASN A 160 -11.30 17.01 2.65
N ILE A 161 -10.60 16.72 1.54
CA ILE A 161 -9.43 15.84 1.50
C ILE A 161 -8.31 16.39 0.59
N VAL A 162 -8.13 17.71 0.55
CA VAL A 162 -7.22 18.34 -0.42
C VAL A 162 -5.77 17.91 -0.20
N SER A 163 -5.24 17.99 1.03
CA SER A 163 -3.87 17.58 1.36
C SER A 163 -3.62 16.09 1.07
N TYR A 164 -4.59 15.23 1.37
CA TYR A 164 -4.54 13.82 1.01
C TYR A 164 -4.46 13.62 -0.51
N ALA A 165 -5.34 14.28 -1.26
CA ALA A 165 -5.38 14.17 -2.72
C ALA A 165 -4.07 14.65 -3.37
N ILE A 166 -3.49 15.77 -2.87
CA ILE A 166 -2.18 16.28 -3.31
C ILE A 166 -1.09 15.21 -3.09
N CYS A 167 -1.02 14.60 -1.90
CA CYS A 167 -0.04 13.55 -1.63
C CYS A 167 -0.19 12.37 -2.58
N LYS A 168 -1.43 11.90 -2.82
CA LYS A 168 -1.68 10.75 -3.69
C LYS A 168 -1.42 11.05 -5.17
N ALA A 169 -1.68 12.28 -5.63
CA ALA A 169 -1.29 12.74 -6.97
C ALA A 169 0.25 12.81 -7.11
N ALA A 170 0.95 13.31 -6.09
CA ALA A 170 2.41 13.34 -6.07
C ALA A 170 3.01 11.91 -6.09
N VAL A 171 2.40 10.94 -5.39
CA VAL A 171 2.81 9.53 -5.43
C VAL A 171 2.67 8.95 -6.85
N ASN A 172 1.61 9.29 -7.60
CA ASN A 172 1.47 8.88 -8.98
C ASN A 172 2.62 9.40 -9.86
N GLN A 173 3.00 10.66 -9.69
CA GLN A 173 4.10 11.25 -10.46
C GLN A 173 5.46 10.68 -10.02
N MET A 174 5.69 10.50 -8.73
CA MET A 174 6.91 9.87 -8.19
C MET A 174 7.09 8.46 -8.75
N THR A 175 6.02 7.66 -8.80
CA THR A 175 6.01 6.31 -9.37
C THR A 175 6.53 6.30 -10.82
N LYS A 176 6.02 7.20 -11.65
CA LYS A 176 6.42 7.31 -13.06
C LYS A 176 7.89 7.72 -13.21
N THR A 177 8.31 8.74 -12.46
CA THR A 177 9.66 9.28 -12.56
C THR A 177 10.69 8.26 -12.08
N LEU A 178 10.46 7.65 -10.90
CA LEU A 178 11.38 6.64 -10.36
C LEU A 178 11.49 5.41 -11.28
N ALA A 179 10.39 4.98 -11.90
CA ALA A 179 10.41 3.86 -12.86
C ALA A 179 11.39 4.10 -14.02
N VAL A 180 11.51 5.34 -14.50
CA VAL A 180 12.47 5.71 -15.55
C VAL A 180 13.91 5.64 -15.05
N GLU A 181 14.14 6.09 -13.81
CA GLU A 181 15.50 6.13 -13.24
C GLU A 181 16.09 4.74 -12.95
N VAL A 182 15.26 3.83 -12.39
CA VAL A 182 15.73 2.53 -11.88
C VAL A 182 15.47 1.36 -12.83
N GLY A 183 14.67 1.55 -13.89
CA GLY A 183 14.26 0.47 -14.79
C GLY A 183 15.41 -0.30 -15.45
N LYS A 184 16.53 0.38 -15.76
CA LYS A 184 17.76 -0.24 -16.30
C LYS A 184 18.43 -1.23 -15.33
N LYS A 185 18.02 -1.22 -14.09
CA LYS A 185 18.49 -2.11 -13.01
C LYS A 185 17.46 -3.19 -12.66
N HIS A 186 16.51 -3.45 -13.56
CA HIS A 186 15.45 -4.42 -13.38
C HIS A 186 14.54 -4.13 -12.16
N VAL A 187 14.50 -2.88 -11.68
CA VAL A 187 13.59 -2.45 -10.62
C VAL A 187 12.34 -1.88 -11.26
N ARG A 188 11.19 -2.48 -10.97
CA ARG A 188 9.88 -1.99 -11.40
C ARG A 188 9.26 -1.13 -10.31
N VAL A 189 8.61 -0.05 -10.70
CA VAL A 189 7.93 0.84 -9.76
C VAL A 189 6.53 1.10 -10.30
N ASN A 190 5.51 0.66 -9.57
CA ASN A 190 4.11 0.84 -9.96
C ASN A 190 3.29 1.32 -8.76
N ALA A 191 2.06 1.72 -9.00
CA ALA A 191 1.13 2.09 -7.94
C ALA A 191 -0.21 1.37 -8.11
N VAL A 192 -0.89 1.16 -6.98
CA VAL A 192 -2.33 0.87 -6.92
C VAL A 192 -3.07 2.14 -6.49
N ALA A 193 -4.21 2.43 -7.09
CA ALA A 193 -5.06 3.58 -6.76
C ALA A 193 -6.47 3.08 -6.40
N PRO A 194 -6.69 2.65 -5.15
CA PRO A 194 -7.97 2.14 -4.70
C PRO A 194 -9.10 3.17 -4.81
N GLY A 195 -10.31 2.70 -5.05
CA GLY A 195 -11.54 3.44 -4.78
C GLY A 195 -11.86 3.49 -3.29
N PHE A 196 -13.15 3.56 -2.96
CA PHE A 196 -13.59 3.43 -1.58
C PHE A 196 -13.52 1.94 -1.18
N VAL A 197 -12.68 1.64 -0.18
CA VAL A 197 -12.45 0.31 0.38
C VAL A 197 -12.82 0.34 1.86
N ILE A 198 -13.56 -0.65 2.34
CA ILE A 198 -13.96 -0.74 3.75
C ILE A 198 -12.74 -1.06 4.60
N THR A 199 -12.33 -0.11 5.43
CA THR A 199 -11.19 -0.22 6.34
C THR A 199 -11.40 0.69 7.55
N GLY A 200 -10.65 0.51 8.62
CA GLY A 200 -10.68 1.43 9.76
C GLY A 200 -10.40 2.90 9.38
N MET A 201 -9.66 3.14 8.31
CA MET A 201 -9.41 4.50 7.79
C MET A 201 -10.66 5.14 7.19
N THR A 202 -11.54 4.37 6.57
CA THR A 202 -12.70 4.87 5.83
C THR A 202 -13.99 4.83 6.61
N THR A 203 -14.12 3.91 7.57
CA THR A 203 -15.36 3.70 8.33
C THR A 203 -15.18 3.86 9.85
N GLY A 204 -13.98 3.73 10.38
CA GLY A 204 -13.69 3.75 11.82
C GLY A 204 -13.83 5.12 12.52
N HIS A 205 -14.36 6.15 11.85
CA HIS A 205 -14.48 7.50 12.40
C HIS A 205 -15.88 7.85 12.91
N PHE A 206 -16.86 6.99 12.69
CA PHE A 206 -18.23 7.24 13.09
C PHE A 206 -18.49 6.62 14.45
N ASN A 207 -18.52 7.47 15.48
CA ASN A 207 -18.81 7.04 16.83
C ASN A 207 -20.02 7.82 17.37
N LEU A 208 -20.87 7.14 18.10
CA LEU A 208 -21.94 7.72 18.91
C LEU A 208 -21.34 8.52 20.09
N PRO A 209 -22.12 9.39 20.75
CA PRO A 209 -21.62 10.18 21.89
C PRO A 209 -21.08 9.35 23.06
N ASP A 210 -21.43 8.08 23.16
CA ASP A 210 -20.92 7.14 24.17
C ASP A 210 -19.63 6.42 23.75
N GLY A 211 -19.10 6.73 22.55
CA GLY A 211 -17.88 6.14 22.00
C GLY A 211 -18.08 4.82 21.26
N SER A 212 -19.30 4.28 21.20
CA SER A 212 -19.59 3.08 20.40
C SER A 212 -19.68 3.41 18.90
N PRO A 213 -19.42 2.44 18.00
CA PRO A 213 -19.54 2.66 16.55
C PRO A 213 -20.94 3.09 16.12
N ASP A 214 -21.03 4.11 15.26
CA ASP A 214 -22.29 4.51 14.61
C ASP A 214 -22.49 3.70 13.31
N GLU A 215 -23.01 2.48 13.46
CA GLU A 215 -23.27 1.59 12.32
C GLU A 215 -24.26 2.18 11.30
N ALA A 216 -25.19 3.04 11.73
CA ALA A 216 -26.15 3.66 10.83
C ALA A 216 -25.47 4.67 9.91
N MET A 217 -24.55 5.45 10.44
CA MET A 217 -23.75 6.41 9.66
C MET A 217 -22.80 5.68 8.73
N GLU A 218 -22.11 4.64 9.22
CA GLU A 218 -21.22 3.80 8.41
C GLU A 218 -21.98 3.18 7.23
N ASN A 219 -23.12 2.52 7.47
CA ASN A 219 -23.94 1.92 6.43
C ASN A 219 -24.47 2.96 5.42
N SER A 220 -24.78 4.16 5.88
CA SER A 220 -25.19 5.26 5.02
C SER A 220 -24.08 5.69 4.08
N LEU A 221 -22.85 5.85 4.60
CA LEU A 221 -21.68 6.19 3.80
C LEU A 221 -21.38 5.09 2.77
N VAL A 222 -21.27 3.83 3.20
CA VAL A 222 -21.01 2.68 2.33
C VAL A 222 -22.07 2.61 1.20
N SER A 223 -23.35 2.79 1.54
CA SER A 223 -24.44 2.83 0.54
C SER A 223 -24.28 3.99 -0.46
N ALA A 224 -23.89 5.17 0.01
CA ALA A 224 -23.65 6.33 -0.84
C ALA A 224 -22.48 6.11 -1.80
N MET A 225 -21.37 5.56 -1.28
CA MET A 225 -20.17 5.25 -2.07
C MET A 225 -20.46 4.17 -3.12
N ALA A 226 -21.17 3.09 -2.73
CA ALA A 226 -21.59 2.05 -3.66
C ALA A 226 -22.50 2.61 -4.77
N LYS A 227 -23.45 3.48 -4.43
CA LYS A 227 -24.34 4.12 -5.43
C LYS A 227 -23.56 5.01 -6.42
N GLY A 228 -22.46 5.62 -5.99
CA GLY A 228 -21.58 6.44 -6.84
C GLY A 228 -20.71 5.63 -7.78
N ALA A 229 -20.40 4.38 -7.45
CA ALA A 229 -19.55 3.52 -8.27
C ALA A 229 -20.33 2.86 -9.42
N PRO A 230 -19.78 2.79 -10.64
CA PRO A 230 -20.38 2.02 -11.75
C PRO A 230 -20.69 0.55 -11.41
N LEU A 231 -19.82 -0.14 -10.64
CA LEU A 231 -20.07 -1.51 -10.20
C LEU A 231 -21.10 -1.64 -9.09
N ARG A 232 -21.62 -0.52 -8.57
CA ARG A 232 -22.63 -0.48 -7.48
C ARG A 232 -22.18 -1.21 -6.20
N SER A 233 -20.88 -1.27 -5.98
CA SER A 233 -20.24 -1.86 -4.81
C SER A 233 -19.11 -0.97 -4.30
N VAL A 234 -18.70 -1.21 -3.08
CA VAL A 234 -17.44 -0.74 -2.51
C VAL A 234 -16.42 -1.86 -2.56
N GLY A 235 -15.15 -1.56 -2.40
CA GLY A 235 -14.08 -2.57 -2.37
C GLY A 235 -13.84 -3.10 -0.97
N GLU A 236 -13.30 -4.31 -0.90
CA GLU A 236 -12.71 -4.92 0.28
C GLU A 236 -11.17 -4.87 0.18
N PRO A 237 -10.43 -4.99 1.29
CA PRO A 237 -8.96 -5.00 1.27
C PRO A 237 -8.36 -6.03 0.30
N GLU A 238 -9.00 -7.18 0.14
CA GLU A 238 -8.59 -8.29 -0.72
C GLU A 238 -8.64 -7.92 -2.21
N ASP A 239 -9.57 -7.04 -2.62
CA ASP A 239 -9.64 -6.55 -4.00
C ASP A 239 -8.37 -5.78 -4.39
N ILE A 240 -7.76 -5.09 -3.43
CA ILE A 240 -6.53 -4.35 -3.63
C ILE A 240 -5.32 -5.28 -3.49
N ALA A 241 -5.35 -6.20 -2.54
CA ALA A 241 -4.28 -7.18 -2.32
C ALA A 241 -3.99 -8.01 -3.57
N GLY A 242 -5.02 -8.40 -4.34
CA GLY A 242 -4.85 -9.08 -5.63
C GLY A 242 -4.05 -8.26 -6.64
N ALA A 243 -4.28 -6.95 -6.71
CA ALA A 243 -3.51 -6.04 -7.58
C ALA A 243 -2.07 -5.86 -7.08
N VAL A 244 -1.86 -5.80 -5.76
CA VAL A 244 -0.52 -5.75 -5.15
C VAL A 244 0.25 -7.03 -5.47
N LEU A 245 -0.36 -8.21 -5.31
CA LEU A 245 0.27 -9.50 -5.65
C LEU A 245 0.65 -9.55 -7.15
N TYR A 246 -0.24 -9.12 -8.05
CA TYR A 246 0.08 -9.02 -9.47
C TYR A 246 1.31 -8.15 -9.71
N LEU A 247 1.39 -6.98 -9.10
CA LEU A 247 2.53 -6.06 -9.27
C LEU A 247 3.81 -6.57 -8.61
N ALA A 248 3.72 -7.38 -7.56
CA ALA A 248 4.87 -8.00 -6.89
C ALA A 248 5.47 -9.15 -7.72
N SER A 249 4.65 -9.84 -8.47
CA SER A 249 4.97 -11.10 -9.16
C SER A 249 5.54 -10.91 -10.57
N ASP A 250 6.04 -11.99 -11.16
CA ASP A 250 6.55 -12.02 -12.53
C ASP A 250 5.44 -11.93 -13.58
N ALA A 251 4.15 -12.09 -13.19
CA ALA A 251 3.01 -11.83 -14.06
C ALA A 251 3.00 -10.39 -14.58
N SER A 252 3.59 -9.45 -13.82
CA SER A 252 3.72 -8.04 -14.20
C SER A 252 5.15 -7.64 -14.65
N ARG A 253 6.01 -8.59 -15.04
CA ARG A 253 7.42 -8.33 -15.40
C ARG A 253 7.62 -7.27 -16.49
N PHE A 254 6.61 -7.04 -17.33
CA PHE A 254 6.65 -6.02 -18.41
C PHE A 254 5.87 -4.75 -18.03
N MET A 255 5.68 -4.49 -16.72
CA MET A 255 4.93 -3.34 -16.22
C MET A 255 5.79 -2.52 -15.25
N THR A 256 6.01 -1.25 -15.60
CA THR A 256 6.64 -0.26 -14.71
C THR A 256 6.09 1.13 -15.03
N GLY A 257 6.08 2.03 -14.06
CA GLY A 257 5.56 3.39 -14.18
C GLY A 257 4.03 3.47 -14.28
N GLN A 258 3.31 2.38 -14.00
CA GLN A 258 1.86 2.34 -14.16
C GLN A 258 1.13 2.56 -12.82
N VAL A 259 -0.11 3.05 -12.95
CA VAL A 259 -1.04 3.18 -11.82
C VAL A 259 -2.27 2.32 -12.14
N ILE A 260 -2.42 1.21 -11.43
CA ILE A 260 -3.60 0.33 -11.57
C ILE A 260 -4.71 0.84 -10.64
N ARG A 261 -5.95 0.84 -11.11
CA ARG A 261 -7.10 1.47 -10.45
C ARG A 261 -8.22 0.50 -10.10
N PRO A 262 -8.05 -0.38 -9.10
CA PRO A 262 -9.15 -1.21 -8.58
C PRO A 262 -10.08 -0.31 -7.74
N ASN A 263 -11.08 0.31 -8.40
CA ASN A 263 -11.87 1.38 -7.81
C ASN A 263 -13.37 1.32 -8.14
N GLY A 264 -13.88 0.17 -8.62
CA GLY A 264 -15.30 0.03 -8.98
C GLY A 264 -15.77 0.94 -10.13
N GLY A 265 -14.83 1.62 -10.82
CA GLY A 265 -15.10 2.52 -11.95
C GLY A 265 -15.30 3.99 -11.56
N VAL A 266 -15.03 4.40 -10.31
CA VAL A 266 -15.20 5.81 -9.87
C VAL A 266 -14.19 6.77 -10.51
N ALA A 267 -13.06 6.27 -10.97
CA ALA A 267 -12.06 7.04 -11.71
C ALA A 267 -11.62 6.25 -12.95
N MET A 268 -11.93 6.76 -14.10
CA MET A 268 -11.57 6.20 -15.41
C MET A 268 -10.80 7.27 -16.19
N ILE A 269 -9.46 7.11 -16.30
CA ILE A 269 -8.54 8.03 -16.97
C ILE A 269 -7.57 7.28 -17.86
#